data_4a7e68dbc84d03c68068fdec68b764b5
#
_entry.id   4a7e68dbc84d03c68068fdec68b764b5
#
_cell.length_a   1.000
_cell.length_b   1.000
_cell.length_c   1.000
_cell.angle_alpha   90.00
_cell.angle_beta   90.00
_cell.angle_gamma   90.00
#
_symmetry.space_group_name_H-M   'P 1'
#
loop_
_entity.id
_entity.type
_entity.pdbx_description
1 polymer ?
#
loop_
_entity_poly.entity_id
_entity_poly.type
_entity_poly.pdbx_seq_one_letter_code
_entity_poly.pdbx_strand_id
1 'polypeptide(L)'
;LLNEGEKGARPLRDLFALLIVFNRLGRTADQSKNICEDTLFTVTGETKQPKVYKILFVDEKNNGVTQIAEAIGHKAFPDSGEFDSAGWNPAENIDPALLGFMERRGHALDSVVASSLMSTAHEISDYHVIVSLGGNVLDHIAAAPFHTIFLSWDIAPGPADLESNNAEKELEDIYNELVRQ
;
A
#
# COMPACT_ATOMS: atom_id res chain seq x y z
N LEU A 1 -4.73 23.61 -1.49
CA LEU A 1 -3.81 24.68 -1.06
C LEU A 1 -2.61 24.80 -2.00
N LEU A 2 -1.89 23.70 -2.30
CA LEU A 2 -0.72 23.72 -3.20
C LEU A 2 -1.10 24.25 -4.59
N ASN A 3 -2.14 23.70 -5.21
CA ASN A 3 -2.60 24.15 -6.52
C ASN A 3 -3.10 25.62 -6.55
N GLU A 4 -3.59 26.15 -5.45
CA GLU A 4 -3.97 27.56 -5.34
C GLU A 4 -2.76 28.47 -5.17
N GLY A 5 -1.70 28.00 -4.48
CA GLY A 5 -0.44 28.71 -4.37
C GLY A 5 0.27 28.86 -5.72
N GLU A 6 0.30 27.79 -6.52
CA GLU A 6 0.90 27.79 -7.85
C GLU A 6 0.18 28.74 -8.84
N LYS A 7 -1.14 28.87 -8.72
CA LYS A 7 -1.93 29.77 -9.55
C LYS A 7 -1.84 31.24 -9.13
N GLY A 8 -1.16 31.56 -8.04
CA GLY A 8 -1.06 32.91 -7.51
C GLY A 8 -2.42 33.53 -7.12
N ALA A 9 -3.46 32.71 -6.98
CA ALA A 9 -4.81 33.17 -6.74
C ALA A 9 -5.04 33.77 -5.37
N ARG A 10 -4.16 33.48 -4.37
CA ARG A 10 -4.24 34.01 -3.01
C ARG A 10 -2.88 34.40 -2.46
N PRO A 11 -2.81 35.44 -1.61
CA PRO A 11 -1.57 35.80 -0.91
C PRO A 11 -1.04 34.64 -0.09
N LEU A 12 0.27 34.45 -0.09
CA LEU A 12 0.95 33.37 0.66
C LEU A 12 0.59 33.37 2.16
N ARG A 13 0.41 34.56 2.74
CA ARG A 13 -0.02 34.74 4.13
C ARG A 13 -1.38 34.07 4.41
N ASP A 14 -2.32 34.17 3.47
CA ASP A 14 -3.67 33.61 3.64
C ASP A 14 -3.62 32.07 3.51
N LEU A 15 -2.74 31.56 2.65
CA LEU A 15 -2.51 30.11 2.53
C LEU A 15 -1.90 29.54 3.82
N PHE A 16 -0.96 30.23 4.44
CA PHE A 16 -0.41 29.86 5.75
C PHE A 16 -1.48 29.92 6.84
N ALA A 17 -2.31 30.95 6.86
CA ALA A 17 -3.39 31.04 7.84
C ALA A 17 -4.38 29.87 7.71
N LEU A 18 -4.76 29.51 6.49
CA LEU A 18 -5.59 28.34 6.22
C LEU A 18 -4.94 27.03 6.68
N LEU A 19 -3.63 26.86 6.40
CA LEU A 19 -2.88 25.69 6.86
C LEU A 19 -2.90 25.56 8.39
N ILE A 20 -2.69 26.69 9.11
CA ILE A 20 -2.77 26.70 10.57
C ILE A 20 -4.16 26.32 11.06
N VAL A 21 -5.22 26.85 10.42
CA VAL A 21 -6.60 26.52 10.77
C VAL A 21 -6.87 25.03 10.59
N PHE A 22 -6.47 24.45 9.45
CA PHE A 22 -6.65 23.01 9.20
C PHE A 22 -5.90 22.15 10.20
N ASN A 23 -4.65 22.50 10.52
CA ASN A 23 -3.88 21.80 11.54
C ASN A 23 -4.55 21.85 12.92
N ARG A 24 -5.12 23.00 13.31
CA ARG A 24 -5.83 23.13 14.57
C ARG A 24 -7.14 22.33 14.60
N LEU A 25 -7.90 22.33 13.49
CA LEU A 25 -9.09 21.49 13.35
C LEU A 25 -8.75 20.00 13.43
N GLY A 26 -7.69 19.55 12.75
CA GLY A 26 -7.22 18.18 12.84
C GLY A 26 -6.89 17.80 14.29
N ARG A 27 -6.10 18.62 14.99
CA ARG A 27 -5.77 18.37 16.40
C ARG A 27 -7.02 18.34 17.32
N THR A 28 -8.01 19.19 17.05
CA THR A 28 -9.25 19.17 17.82
C THR A 28 -10.03 17.87 17.59
N ALA A 29 -10.07 17.39 16.35
CA ALA A 29 -10.69 16.11 16.01
C ALA A 29 -9.99 14.95 16.71
N ASP A 30 -8.64 14.92 16.69
CA ASP A 30 -7.85 13.89 17.37
C ASP A 30 -8.08 13.90 18.90
N GLN A 31 -8.14 15.09 19.52
CA GLN A 31 -8.42 15.20 20.94
C GLN A 31 -9.84 14.73 21.28
N SER A 32 -10.82 15.07 20.45
CA SER A 32 -12.19 14.59 20.63
C SER A 32 -12.28 13.07 20.55
N LYS A 33 -11.56 12.46 19.60
CA LYS A 33 -11.45 11.02 19.49
C LYS A 33 -10.82 10.39 20.74
N ASN A 34 -9.73 10.95 21.26
CA ASN A 34 -9.09 10.45 22.47
C ASN A 34 -10.02 10.49 23.67
N ILE A 35 -10.81 11.58 23.84
CA ILE A 35 -11.81 11.69 24.92
C ILE A 35 -12.86 10.58 24.78
N CYS A 36 -13.35 10.30 23.57
CA CYS A 36 -14.29 9.21 23.33
C CYS A 36 -13.68 7.85 23.68
N GLU A 37 -12.44 7.61 23.28
CA GLU A 37 -11.70 6.36 23.57
C GLU A 37 -11.51 6.18 25.08
N ASP A 38 -11.09 7.23 25.82
CA ASP A 38 -10.94 7.21 27.25
C ASP A 38 -12.28 6.99 27.98
N THR A 39 -13.35 7.55 27.44
CA THR A 39 -14.71 7.36 27.97
C THR A 39 -15.17 5.92 27.78
N LEU A 40 -14.95 5.33 26.60
CA LEU A 40 -15.23 3.92 26.32
C LEU A 40 -14.46 3.03 27.27
N PHE A 41 -13.15 3.23 27.41
CA PHE A 41 -12.32 2.48 28.35
C PHE A 41 -12.85 2.55 29.80
N THR A 42 -13.25 3.75 30.25
CA THR A 42 -13.78 3.95 31.60
C THR A 42 -15.08 3.18 31.84
N VAL A 43 -15.92 3.05 30.81
CA VAL A 43 -17.23 2.40 30.92
C VAL A 43 -17.15 0.90 30.68
N THR A 44 -16.33 0.44 29.71
CA THR A 44 -16.29 -0.96 29.26
C THR A 44 -15.09 -1.72 29.79
N GLY A 45 -14.02 -1.02 30.20
CA GLY A 45 -12.72 -1.62 30.53
C GLY A 45 -11.94 -2.10 29.29
N GLU A 46 -12.47 -1.89 28.07
CA GLU A 46 -11.83 -2.32 26.85
C GLU A 46 -10.79 -1.30 26.39
N THR A 47 -9.56 -1.75 26.19
CA THR A 47 -8.51 -0.92 25.58
C THR A 47 -8.68 -0.88 24.08
N LYS A 48 -8.23 0.22 23.47
CA LYS A 48 -8.17 0.37 22.02
C LYS A 48 -7.40 -0.80 21.41
N GLN A 49 -8.03 -1.45 20.45
CA GLN A 49 -7.35 -2.45 19.63
C GLN A 49 -6.20 -1.79 18.84
N PRO A 50 -5.05 -2.47 18.71
CA PRO A 50 -3.99 -2.00 17.85
C PRO A 50 -4.53 -1.67 16.45
N LYS A 51 -4.08 -0.57 15.88
CA LYS A 51 -4.51 -0.19 14.54
C LYS A 51 -3.85 -1.12 13.53
N VAL A 52 -4.66 -1.86 12.78
CA VAL A 52 -4.21 -2.64 11.64
C VAL A 52 -4.25 -1.76 10.40
N TYR A 53 -3.12 -1.64 9.70
CA TYR A 53 -3.04 -0.87 8.47
C TYR A 53 -3.27 -1.78 7.27
N LYS A 54 -4.17 -1.36 6.37
CA LYS A 54 -4.40 -2.04 5.10
C LYS A 54 -3.52 -1.41 4.03
N ILE A 55 -2.67 -2.22 3.42
CA ILE A 55 -1.68 -1.80 2.44
C ILE A 55 -1.88 -2.63 1.17
N LEU A 56 -2.01 -1.95 0.03
CA LEU A 56 -2.15 -2.59 -1.27
C LEU A 56 -0.91 -2.31 -2.12
N PHE A 57 -0.25 -3.36 -2.58
CA PHE A 57 0.82 -3.28 -3.58
C PHE A 57 0.24 -3.44 -4.97
N VAL A 58 0.61 -2.55 -5.89
CA VAL A 58 0.05 -2.56 -7.24
C VAL A 58 1.13 -2.44 -8.31
N ASP A 59 0.97 -3.23 -9.37
CA ASP A 59 1.70 -3.12 -10.62
C ASP A 59 0.78 -3.45 -11.80
N GLU A 60 1.32 -3.63 -12.99
CA GLU A 60 0.51 -3.97 -14.16
C GLU A 60 -0.09 -5.37 -14.05
N LYS A 61 0.69 -6.39 -13.72
CA LYS A 61 0.36 -7.81 -13.93
C LYS A 61 0.03 -8.59 -12.67
N ASN A 62 0.43 -8.10 -11.52
CA ASN A 62 0.30 -8.80 -10.23
C ASN A 62 0.81 -10.26 -10.26
N ASN A 63 1.90 -10.50 -10.96
CA ASN A 63 2.45 -11.84 -11.11
C ASN A 63 3.93 -11.98 -10.68
N GLY A 64 4.47 -10.99 -9.99
CA GLY A 64 5.88 -10.95 -9.60
C GLY A 64 6.13 -10.10 -8.37
N VAL A 65 6.61 -8.89 -8.58
CA VAL A 65 7.14 -7.99 -7.53
C VAL A 65 6.09 -7.67 -6.46
N THR A 66 4.84 -7.45 -6.84
CA THR A 66 3.73 -7.17 -5.92
C THR A 66 3.40 -8.36 -5.02
N GLN A 67 3.47 -9.58 -5.56
CA GLN A 67 3.28 -10.81 -4.79
C GLN A 67 4.40 -11.04 -3.77
N ILE A 68 5.65 -10.70 -4.14
CA ILE A 68 6.79 -10.73 -3.22
C ILE A 68 6.59 -9.72 -2.10
N ALA A 69 6.18 -8.49 -2.43
CA ALA A 69 5.95 -7.42 -1.46
C ALA A 69 4.85 -7.78 -0.45
N GLU A 70 3.72 -8.32 -0.92
CA GLU A 70 2.62 -8.81 -0.09
C GLU A 70 3.11 -9.88 0.90
N ALA A 71 3.82 -10.91 0.40
CA ALA A 71 4.32 -12.00 1.23
C ALA A 71 5.37 -11.53 2.27
N ILE A 72 6.22 -10.56 1.92
CA ILE A 72 7.16 -9.94 2.87
C ILE A 72 6.37 -9.19 3.95
N GLY A 73 5.38 -8.38 3.57
CA GLY A 73 4.54 -7.62 4.48
C GLY A 73 3.85 -8.50 5.52
N HIS A 74 3.16 -9.53 5.07
CA HIS A 74 2.51 -10.52 5.95
C HIS A 74 3.46 -11.18 6.94
N LYS A 75 4.66 -11.52 6.49
CA LYS A 75 5.67 -12.16 7.36
C LYS A 75 6.30 -11.19 8.35
N ALA A 76 6.57 -9.96 7.94
CA ALA A 76 7.24 -8.96 8.76
C ALA A 76 6.30 -8.32 9.80
N PHE A 77 5.02 -8.15 9.46
CA PHE A 77 4.06 -7.39 10.27
C PHE A 77 2.72 -8.13 10.45
N PRO A 78 2.71 -9.37 10.97
CA PRO A 78 1.52 -10.22 11.02
C PRO A 78 0.37 -9.65 11.84
N ASP A 79 0.67 -8.83 12.86
CA ASP A 79 -0.33 -8.32 13.81
C ASP A 79 -0.70 -6.84 13.57
N SER A 80 0.03 -6.13 12.71
CA SER A 80 -0.12 -4.68 12.53
C SER A 80 -0.43 -4.24 11.11
N GLY A 81 -0.41 -5.17 10.14
CA GLY A 81 -0.73 -4.89 8.75
C GLY A 81 -1.52 -6.01 8.08
N GLU A 82 -2.50 -5.61 7.27
CA GLU A 82 -3.12 -6.45 6.24
C GLU A 82 -2.51 -6.01 4.92
N PHE A 83 -1.99 -6.97 4.16
CA PHE A 83 -1.27 -6.71 2.92
C PHE A 83 -1.94 -7.45 1.79
N ASP A 84 -2.25 -6.76 0.72
CA ASP A 84 -2.84 -7.31 -0.49
C ASP A 84 -2.03 -6.86 -1.70
N SER A 85 -2.20 -7.57 -2.82
CA SER A 85 -1.63 -7.15 -4.09
C SER A 85 -2.64 -7.23 -5.23
N ALA A 86 -2.50 -6.36 -6.22
CA ALA A 86 -3.37 -6.31 -7.38
C ALA A 86 -2.64 -5.76 -8.62
N GLY A 87 -3.18 -6.10 -9.80
CA GLY A 87 -2.74 -5.56 -11.08
C GLY A 87 -3.87 -4.87 -11.82
N TRP A 88 -3.58 -3.80 -12.58
CA TRP A 88 -4.59 -3.20 -13.44
C TRP A 88 -4.83 -3.97 -14.76
N ASN A 89 -3.92 -4.89 -15.11
CA ASN A 89 -4.04 -5.85 -16.21
C ASN A 89 -3.48 -7.20 -15.74
N PRO A 90 -4.16 -7.89 -14.79
CA PRO A 90 -3.61 -9.06 -14.11
C PRO A 90 -3.32 -10.19 -15.07
N ALA A 91 -2.22 -10.92 -14.81
CA ALA A 91 -1.86 -12.11 -15.54
C ALA A 91 -2.85 -13.25 -15.25
N GLU A 92 -3.01 -14.19 -16.18
CA GLU A 92 -3.86 -15.37 -15.95
C GLU A 92 -3.28 -16.32 -14.89
N ASN A 93 -1.95 -16.40 -14.81
CA ASN A 93 -1.25 -17.31 -13.91
C ASN A 93 -0.01 -16.65 -13.32
N ILE A 94 0.37 -17.10 -12.14
CA ILE A 94 1.66 -16.78 -11.52
C ILE A 94 2.69 -17.80 -11.96
N ASP A 95 3.89 -17.34 -12.25
CA ASP A 95 4.95 -18.21 -12.72
C ASP A 95 5.39 -19.21 -11.63
N PRO A 96 5.46 -20.53 -11.96
CA PRO A 96 5.92 -21.54 -11.00
C PRO A 96 7.33 -21.30 -10.44
N ALA A 97 8.20 -20.64 -11.18
CA ALA A 97 9.56 -20.33 -10.71
C ALA A 97 9.52 -19.29 -9.58
N LEU A 98 8.64 -18.29 -9.67
CA LEU A 98 8.39 -17.34 -8.60
C LEU A 98 7.85 -18.04 -7.35
N LEU A 99 6.87 -18.93 -7.50
CA LEU A 99 6.32 -19.71 -6.39
C LEU A 99 7.40 -20.51 -5.68
N GLY A 100 8.22 -21.24 -6.45
CA GLY A 100 9.36 -22.00 -5.90
C GLY A 100 10.41 -21.13 -5.21
N PHE A 101 10.68 -19.94 -5.73
CA PHE A 101 11.58 -18.97 -5.08
C PHE A 101 11.05 -18.52 -3.73
N MET A 102 9.77 -18.17 -3.64
CA MET A 102 9.13 -17.69 -2.42
C MET A 102 9.00 -18.80 -1.37
N GLU A 103 8.67 -20.04 -1.79
CA GLU A 103 8.60 -21.20 -0.91
C GLU A 103 9.96 -21.48 -0.24
N ARG A 104 11.07 -21.45 -1.00
CA ARG A 104 12.44 -21.60 -0.45
C ARG A 104 12.79 -20.55 0.60
N ARG A 105 12.13 -19.38 0.58
CA ARG A 105 12.30 -18.30 1.58
C ARG A 105 11.32 -18.36 2.74
N GLY A 106 10.50 -19.41 2.77
CA GLY A 106 9.52 -19.65 3.84
C GLY A 106 8.32 -18.74 3.75
N HIS A 107 7.94 -18.33 2.55
CA HIS A 107 6.66 -17.68 2.25
C HIS A 107 5.76 -18.71 1.58
N ALA A 108 4.70 -19.12 2.27
CA ALA A 108 3.69 -19.98 1.68
C ALA A 108 2.77 -19.12 0.80
N LEU A 109 2.74 -19.45 -0.48
CA LEU A 109 1.84 -18.83 -1.46
C LEU A 109 0.73 -19.82 -1.83
N ASP A 110 -0.03 -20.27 -0.83
CA ASP A 110 -0.92 -21.45 -0.93
C ASP A 110 -2.15 -21.28 -1.83
N SER A 111 -2.36 -20.16 -2.47
CA SER A 111 -3.42 -19.98 -3.49
C SER A 111 -3.28 -18.63 -4.20
N VAL A 112 -2.10 -18.33 -4.64
CA VAL A 112 -1.83 -17.01 -5.24
C VAL A 112 -2.38 -16.99 -6.66
N VAL A 113 -3.41 -16.19 -6.83
CA VAL A 113 -3.96 -15.83 -8.14
C VAL A 113 -3.74 -14.35 -8.34
N ALA A 114 -3.31 -13.98 -9.54
CA ALA A 114 -3.20 -12.56 -9.86
C ALA A 114 -4.56 -11.87 -9.74
N SER A 115 -4.65 -10.88 -8.87
CA SER A 115 -5.88 -10.17 -8.55
C SER A 115 -6.01 -8.90 -9.38
N SER A 116 -7.24 -8.61 -9.81
CA SER A 116 -7.52 -7.36 -10.53
C SER A 116 -7.75 -6.20 -9.57
N LEU A 117 -7.08 -5.07 -9.82
CA LEU A 117 -7.33 -3.81 -9.11
C LEU A 117 -8.79 -3.36 -9.22
N MET A 118 -9.48 -3.71 -10.30
CA MET A 118 -10.88 -3.36 -10.55
C MET A 118 -11.87 -4.43 -10.05
N SER A 119 -11.41 -5.45 -9.33
CA SER A 119 -12.31 -6.44 -8.75
C SER A 119 -13.03 -5.86 -7.54
N THR A 120 -14.23 -6.40 -7.26
CA THR A 120 -14.99 -6.06 -6.06
C THR A 120 -14.30 -6.47 -4.76
N ALA A 121 -13.23 -7.25 -4.84
CA ALA A 121 -12.43 -7.65 -3.69
C ALA A 121 -11.52 -6.51 -3.19
N HIS A 122 -11.22 -5.53 -4.05
CA HIS A 122 -10.35 -4.42 -3.72
C HIS A 122 -11.11 -3.09 -3.81
N GLU A 123 -11.78 -2.72 -2.73
CA GLU A 123 -12.28 -1.35 -2.61
C GLU A 123 -11.12 -0.43 -2.22
N ILE A 124 -10.66 0.38 -3.18
CA ILE A 124 -9.51 1.30 -3.01
C ILE A 124 -9.65 2.19 -1.77
N SER A 125 -10.90 2.52 -1.42
CA SER A 125 -11.22 3.30 -0.22
C SER A 125 -10.92 2.59 1.11
N ASP A 126 -10.78 1.29 1.12
CA ASP A 126 -10.49 0.54 2.34
C ASP A 126 -9.02 0.55 2.73
N TYR A 127 -8.15 0.88 1.76
CA TYR A 127 -6.71 0.89 1.99
C TYR A 127 -6.22 2.21 2.56
N HIS A 128 -5.36 2.12 3.58
CA HIS A 128 -4.67 3.26 4.16
C HIS A 128 -3.50 3.73 3.29
N VAL A 129 -2.80 2.77 2.66
CA VAL A 129 -1.66 3.03 1.79
C VAL A 129 -1.77 2.16 0.54
N ILE A 130 -1.51 2.75 -0.61
CA ILE A 130 -1.37 2.04 -1.88
C ILE A 130 0.02 2.34 -2.41
N VAL A 131 0.79 1.29 -2.67
CA VAL A 131 2.18 1.37 -3.14
C VAL A 131 2.25 0.86 -4.57
N SER A 132 2.60 1.73 -5.50
CA SER A 132 2.87 1.35 -6.89
C SER A 132 4.32 0.87 -7.01
N LEU A 133 4.52 -0.34 -7.52
CA LEU A 133 5.82 -0.98 -7.78
C LEU A 133 6.19 -0.95 -9.27
N GLY A 134 5.45 -0.18 -10.07
CA GLY A 134 5.70 0.01 -11.49
C GLY A 134 4.56 0.81 -12.10
N GLY A 135 4.87 1.88 -12.81
CA GLY A 135 3.87 2.77 -13.39
C GLY A 135 3.19 3.68 -12.34
N ASN A 136 2.12 4.34 -12.77
CA ASN A 136 1.36 5.24 -11.91
C ASN A 136 -0.07 4.70 -11.74
N VAL A 137 -0.38 4.21 -10.55
CA VAL A 137 -1.70 3.65 -10.23
C VAL A 137 -2.82 4.68 -10.41
N LEU A 138 -2.54 5.98 -10.27
CA LEU A 138 -3.54 7.04 -10.42
C LEU A 138 -4.09 7.16 -11.84
N ASP A 139 -3.39 6.63 -12.84
CA ASP A 139 -3.86 6.59 -14.23
C ASP A 139 -4.91 5.49 -14.44
N HIS A 140 -5.06 4.58 -13.48
CA HIS A 140 -5.92 3.39 -13.56
C HIS A 140 -7.09 3.40 -12.56
N ILE A 141 -7.22 4.44 -11.74
CA ILE A 141 -8.33 4.60 -10.79
C ILE A 141 -9.12 5.87 -11.09
N ALA A 142 -10.44 5.80 -10.92
CA ALA A 142 -11.33 6.92 -11.27
C ALA A 142 -11.15 8.15 -10.35
N ALA A 143 -10.86 7.93 -9.07
CA ALA A 143 -10.64 8.99 -8.09
C ALA A 143 -9.80 8.46 -6.91
N ALA A 144 -8.84 9.27 -6.47
CA ALA A 144 -8.07 8.98 -5.27
C ALA A 144 -8.92 9.24 -4.02
N PRO A 145 -9.12 8.25 -3.13
CA PRO A 145 -9.81 8.48 -1.86
C PRO A 145 -9.04 9.46 -0.97
N PHE A 146 -9.75 10.28 -0.22
CA PHE A 146 -9.15 11.36 0.57
C PHE A 146 -8.20 10.87 1.69
N HIS A 147 -8.47 9.70 2.23
CA HIS A 147 -7.71 9.14 3.37
C HIS A 147 -6.64 8.11 2.97
N THR A 148 -6.53 7.79 1.68
CA THR A 148 -5.55 6.83 1.16
C THR A 148 -4.29 7.56 0.75
N ILE A 149 -3.14 7.07 1.23
CA ILE A 149 -1.82 7.58 0.84
C ILE A 149 -1.34 6.78 -0.36
N PHE A 150 -0.93 7.48 -1.41
CA PHE A 150 -0.34 6.86 -2.60
C PHE A 150 1.17 7.05 -2.57
N LEU A 151 1.90 5.95 -2.67
CA LEU A 151 3.36 5.91 -2.76
C LEU A 151 3.77 5.26 -4.08
N SER A 152 4.94 5.61 -4.56
CA SER A 152 5.58 4.94 -5.70
C SER A 152 6.99 4.56 -5.28
N TRP A 153 7.28 3.26 -5.34
CA TRP A 153 8.62 2.75 -5.13
C TRP A 153 9.24 2.39 -6.48
N ASP A 154 10.46 2.84 -6.69
CA ASP A 154 11.21 2.54 -7.89
C ASP A 154 11.93 1.19 -7.72
N ILE A 155 11.15 0.12 -7.89
CA ILE A 155 11.63 -1.26 -7.81
C ILE A 155 11.83 -1.78 -9.22
N ALA A 156 12.94 -2.48 -9.45
CA ALA A 156 13.20 -3.11 -10.73
C ALA A 156 12.04 -4.05 -11.12
N PRO A 157 11.58 -4.04 -12.38
CA PRO A 157 10.58 -5.00 -12.83
C PRO A 157 11.09 -6.43 -12.64
N GLY A 158 10.15 -7.35 -12.38
CA GLY A 158 10.49 -8.77 -12.32
C GLY A 158 11.16 -9.26 -13.60
N PRO A 159 11.93 -10.35 -13.53
CA PRO A 159 12.60 -10.90 -14.68
C PRO A 159 11.59 -11.18 -15.82
N ALA A 160 11.95 -10.79 -17.03
CA ALA A 160 11.11 -11.00 -18.21
C ALA A 160 11.01 -12.49 -18.61
N ASP A 161 12.03 -13.27 -18.23
CA ASP A 161 12.12 -14.71 -18.47
C ASP A 161 12.63 -15.38 -17.18
N LEU A 162 11.72 -16.04 -16.49
CA LEU A 162 11.98 -16.76 -15.24
C LEU A 162 12.72 -18.09 -15.43
N GLU A 163 12.85 -18.59 -16.65
CA GLU A 163 13.67 -19.76 -16.98
C GLU A 163 15.15 -19.38 -17.25
N SER A 164 15.47 -18.09 -17.29
CA SER A 164 16.84 -17.63 -17.53
C SER A 164 17.77 -17.98 -16.35
N ASN A 165 19.06 -18.25 -16.63
CA ASN A 165 20.06 -18.50 -15.61
C ASN A 165 20.31 -17.31 -14.65
N ASN A 166 19.75 -16.14 -14.95
CA ASN A 166 19.85 -14.92 -14.15
C ASN A 166 18.59 -14.62 -13.30
N ALA A 167 17.48 -15.27 -13.58
CA ALA A 167 16.20 -14.97 -12.98
C ALA A 167 16.22 -15.09 -11.44
N GLU A 168 16.89 -16.12 -10.91
CA GLU A 168 16.99 -16.31 -9.47
C GLU A 168 17.77 -15.17 -8.79
N LYS A 169 18.82 -14.67 -9.44
CA LYS A 169 19.57 -13.52 -8.93
C LYS A 169 18.76 -12.23 -9.00
N GLU A 170 18.02 -12.02 -10.08
CA GLU A 170 17.16 -10.84 -10.23
C GLU A 170 16.04 -10.84 -9.18
N LEU A 171 15.42 -12.00 -8.93
CA LEU A 171 14.44 -12.16 -7.85
C LEU A 171 15.05 -11.92 -6.46
N GLU A 172 16.30 -12.37 -6.25
CA GLU A 172 17.06 -12.12 -5.02
C GLU A 172 17.30 -10.62 -4.80
N ASP A 173 17.72 -9.92 -5.83
CA ASP A 173 17.99 -8.48 -5.79
C ASP A 173 16.70 -7.70 -5.50
N ILE A 174 15.59 -8.03 -6.17
CA ILE A 174 14.26 -7.46 -5.94
C ILE A 174 13.78 -7.72 -4.49
N TYR A 175 13.90 -8.96 -4.03
CA TYR A 175 13.52 -9.33 -2.67
C TYR A 175 14.29 -8.50 -1.63
N ASN A 176 15.61 -8.38 -1.81
CA ASN A 176 16.45 -7.61 -0.91
C ASN A 176 16.16 -6.11 -0.96
N GLU A 177 15.75 -5.59 -2.11
CA GLU A 177 15.34 -4.19 -2.26
C GLU A 177 14.02 -3.92 -1.55
N LEU A 178 13.02 -4.78 -1.74
CA LEU A 178 11.73 -4.70 -1.04
C LEU A 178 11.86 -4.77 0.48
N VAL A 179 12.75 -5.62 1.00
CA VAL A 179 13.01 -5.73 2.45
C VAL A 179 13.62 -4.45 3.03
N ARG A 180 14.23 -3.59 2.22
CA ARG A 180 14.84 -2.33 2.67
C ARG A 180 13.87 -1.15 2.69
N GLN A 181 12.74 -1.25 1.98
CA GLN A 181 11.71 -0.21 1.94
C GLN A 181 10.87 -0.18 3.23
#